data_d79dfa6975a8b38ef38328fde9a6af8a
#
_entry.id   d79dfa6975a8b38ef38328fde9a6af8a
#
_cell.length_a   1.000
_cell.length_b   1.000
_cell.length_c   1.000
_cell.angle_alpha   90.00
_cell.angle_beta   90.00
_cell.angle_gamma   90.00
#
_symmetry.space_group_name_H-M   'P 1'
#
loop_
_entity.id
_entity.type
_entity.pdbx_description
1 polymer ?
#
loop_
_entity_poly.entity_id
_entity_poly.type
_entity_poly.pdbx_seq_one_letter_code
_entity_poly.pdbx_strand_id
1 'polypeptide(L)'
;TGTRMNGVRGVAASGASPVNIYSGFLFAPEPIKQNHKEFEATIDYTTAKYQITAGYYGSYLSAQNSALSVQGGTTTQPWFTSAYPSISPIALAPDNSLQQFYVNGAYNFSSDTRANLKIAYSEGRQTDQFIGGQPMSALSGTNLDGRVQTTDLFASLTSRITKDLKLLASWRYEDRKDKTPLRDYGAWQTGSYDSFKYNNPSSHVANWGKLEADYRLGGGYALTAGLDYSTKSSVNWQFYEAVNTAPDLIWKRHDISETTTRLALRKSMSESLNGNLIVSHAERKGSEWKGDQPVAIYPVYLADRTRDKIRGML
;
A
#
# COMPACT_ATOMS: atom_id res chain seq x y z
N THR A 1 -22.69 -10.90 -0.38
CA THR A 1 -22.56 -12.27 -0.95
C THR A 1 -22.40 -12.18 -2.46
N GLY A 2 -21.61 -13.04 -3.04
CA GLY A 2 -21.37 -13.07 -4.48
C GLY A 2 -20.54 -14.28 -4.88
N THR A 3 -20.16 -14.32 -6.15
CA THR A 3 -19.25 -15.33 -6.67
C THR A 3 -18.21 -14.63 -7.54
N ARG A 4 -16.96 -14.94 -7.31
CA ARG A 4 -15.83 -14.49 -8.11
C ARG A 4 -15.20 -15.71 -8.79
N MET A 5 -14.69 -15.54 -10.01
CA MET A 5 -13.93 -16.60 -10.67
C MET A 5 -12.45 -16.43 -10.34
N ASN A 6 -11.85 -17.47 -9.79
CA ASN A 6 -10.42 -17.53 -9.52
C ASN A 6 -9.73 -18.50 -10.48
N GLY A 7 -8.63 -18.06 -11.08
CA GLY A 7 -7.72 -18.94 -11.79
C GLY A 7 -6.84 -19.69 -10.81
N VAL A 8 -6.93 -21.00 -10.82
CA VAL A 8 -6.15 -21.89 -9.95
C VAL A 8 -5.16 -22.66 -10.79
N ARG A 9 -3.90 -22.63 -10.39
CA ARG A 9 -2.87 -23.47 -10.98
C ARG A 9 -2.79 -24.80 -10.21
N GLY A 10 -3.15 -25.91 -10.86
CA GLY A 10 -2.95 -27.23 -10.31
C GLY A 10 -1.48 -27.64 -10.39
N VAL A 11 -0.94 -28.17 -9.30
CA VAL A 11 0.36 -28.84 -9.28
C VAL A 11 0.10 -30.33 -9.15
N ALA A 12 0.62 -31.13 -10.09
CA ALA A 12 0.55 -32.58 -9.98
C ALA A 12 1.33 -33.05 -8.75
N ALA A 13 0.70 -33.85 -7.88
CA ALA A 13 1.43 -34.52 -6.81
C ALA A 13 2.48 -35.43 -7.43
N SER A 14 3.76 -35.11 -7.23
CA SER A 14 4.88 -35.88 -7.77
C SER A 14 5.04 -37.19 -7.00
N GLY A 15 4.85 -38.30 -7.69
CA GLY A 15 5.25 -39.63 -7.20
C GLY A 15 6.22 -40.32 -8.14
N ALA A 16 6.52 -39.80 -9.30
CA ALA A 16 7.48 -40.42 -10.23
C ALA A 16 7.90 -39.45 -11.33
N SER A 17 9.19 -39.17 -11.36
CA SER A 17 9.98 -38.65 -12.48
C SER A 17 9.81 -37.20 -12.92
N PRO A 18 10.92 -36.50 -13.22
CA PRO A 18 10.90 -35.04 -13.47
C PRO A 18 10.62 -34.72 -14.94
N VAL A 19 9.48 -35.12 -15.48
CA VAL A 19 9.16 -34.83 -16.87
C VAL A 19 7.89 -34.06 -16.96
N ASN A 20 8.03 -32.79 -17.34
CA ASN A 20 7.01 -31.87 -17.83
C ASN A 20 5.77 -31.71 -16.94
N ILE A 21 5.90 -30.78 -16.00
CA ILE A 21 4.76 -30.25 -15.26
C ILE A 21 3.95 -29.37 -16.21
N TYR A 22 3.00 -29.95 -16.93
CA TYR A 22 1.95 -29.16 -17.57
C TYR A 22 1.04 -28.63 -16.48
N SER A 23 1.21 -27.35 -16.15
CA SER A 23 0.34 -26.65 -15.20
C SER A 23 -1.03 -26.49 -15.84
N GLY A 24 -1.99 -27.26 -15.39
CA GLY A 24 -3.39 -27.05 -15.73
C GLY A 24 -3.88 -25.79 -15.03
N PHE A 25 -4.56 -24.89 -15.75
CA PHE A 25 -5.33 -23.81 -15.16
C PHE A 25 -6.77 -24.25 -15.02
N LEU A 26 -7.33 -24.05 -13.84
CA LEU A 26 -8.73 -24.24 -13.57
C LEU A 26 -9.32 -22.91 -13.13
N PHE A 27 -10.46 -22.53 -13.72
CA PHE A 27 -11.27 -21.43 -13.19
C PHE A 27 -12.30 -22.01 -12.23
N ALA A 28 -12.13 -21.76 -10.94
CA ALA A 28 -13.05 -22.21 -9.92
C ALA A 28 -13.90 -21.04 -9.39
N PRO A 29 -15.21 -21.22 -9.18
CA PRO A 29 -16.04 -20.21 -8.55
C PRO A 29 -15.64 -20.07 -7.08
N GLU A 30 -15.29 -18.88 -6.65
CA GLU A 30 -15.06 -18.54 -5.25
C GLU A 30 -16.35 -17.98 -4.65
N PRO A 31 -16.96 -18.66 -3.66
CA PRO A 31 -18.13 -18.14 -2.99
C PRO A 31 -17.72 -17.04 -2.02
N ILE A 32 -18.13 -15.81 -2.30
CA ILE A 32 -17.88 -14.65 -1.43
C ILE A 32 -19.06 -14.54 -0.46
N LYS A 33 -18.82 -14.78 0.82
CA LYS A 33 -19.79 -14.59 1.88
C LYS A 33 -19.10 -13.96 3.07
N GLN A 34 -19.14 -12.63 3.11
CA GLN A 34 -18.42 -11.81 4.07
C GLN A 34 -19.38 -10.86 4.77
N ASN A 35 -19.10 -10.58 6.03
CA ASN A 35 -19.75 -9.55 6.81
C ASN A 35 -18.72 -8.47 7.11
N HIS A 36 -19.07 -7.24 6.81
CA HIS A 36 -18.30 -6.06 7.20
C HIS A 36 -19.10 -5.26 8.22
N LYS A 37 -18.49 -4.99 9.36
CA LYS A 37 -19.09 -4.20 10.44
C LYS A 37 -18.18 -3.03 10.72
N GLU A 38 -18.76 -1.85 10.78
CA GLU A 38 -18.06 -0.61 11.11
C GLU A 38 -18.74 0.06 12.30
N PHE A 39 -17.93 0.67 13.13
CA PHE A 39 -18.39 1.49 14.25
C PHE A 39 -17.52 2.74 14.32
N GLU A 40 -18.15 3.89 14.47
CA GLU A 40 -17.47 5.16 14.70
C GLU A 40 -18.14 5.91 15.83
N ALA A 41 -17.32 6.47 16.72
CA ALA A 41 -17.78 7.37 17.77
C ALA A 41 -16.91 8.61 17.77
N THR A 42 -17.53 9.79 17.83
CA THR A 42 -16.82 11.07 17.83
C THR A 42 -17.32 11.99 18.94
N ILE A 43 -16.39 12.82 19.41
CA ILE A 43 -16.69 13.96 20.29
C ILE A 43 -16.15 15.20 19.60
N ASP A 44 -17.03 16.18 19.42
CA ASP A 44 -16.72 17.44 18.76
C ASP A 44 -16.82 18.60 19.73
N TYR A 45 -15.83 19.49 19.69
CA TYR A 45 -15.85 20.75 20.41
C TYR A 45 -15.50 21.90 19.47
N THR A 46 -16.41 22.84 19.33
CA THR A 46 -16.29 23.94 18.36
C THR A 46 -16.50 25.30 19.02
N THR A 47 -15.58 26.22 18.74
CA THR A 47 -15.68 27.64 19.09
C THR A 47 -15.42 28.51 17.86
N ALA A 48 -15.48 29.81 18.00
CA ALA A 48 -15.11 30.74 16.92
C ALA A 48 -13.62 30.61 16.51
N LYS A 49 -12.75 30.24 17.44
CA LYS A 49 -11.30 30.17 17.19
C LYS A 49 -10.80 28.77 16.91
N TYR A 50 -11.36 27.73 17.48
CA TYR A 50 -10.86 26.37 17.33
C TYR A 50 -11.99 25.35 17.23
N GLN A 51 -11.68 24.29 16.51
CA GLN A 51 -12.48 23.09 16.36
C GLN A 51 -11.61 21.90 16.71
N ILE A 52 -12.14 20.99 17.52
CA ILE A 52 -11.44 19.74 17.88
C ILE A 52 -12.45 18.61 17.77
N THR A 53 -12.09 17.58 17.05
CA THR A 53 -12.80 16.30 16.95
C THR A 53 -11.90 15.21 17.45
N ALA A 54 -12.31 14.46 18.46
CA ALA A 54 -11.65 13.21 18.86
C ALA A 54 -12.56 12.04 18.49
N GLY A 55 -12.01 10.98 17.92
CA GLY A 55 -12.81 9.86 17.45
C GLY A 55 -12.11 8.52 17.59
N TYR A 56 -12.96 7.49 17.65
CA TYR A 56 -12.57 6.09 17.52
C TYR A 56 -13.33 5.48 16.34
N TYR A 57 -12.61 4.75 15.50
CA TYR A 57 -13.16 3.98 14.40
C TYR A 57 -12.75 2.51 14.52
N GLY A 58 -13.70 1.60 14.40
CA GLY A 58 -13.48 0.16 14.35
C GLY A 58 -14.09 -0.46 13.10
N SER A 59 -13.33 -1.30 12.42
CA SER A 59 -13.77 -2.05 11.25
C SER A 59 -13.42 -3.53 11.43
N TYR A 60 -14.39 -4.41 11.13
CA TYR A 60 -14.26 -5.86 11.30
C TYR A 60 -14.79 -6.53 10.05
N LEU A 61 -13.91 -7.24 9.34
CA LEU A 61 -14.26 -8.11 8.24
C LEU A 61 -14.26 -9.55 8.72
N SER A 62 -15.36 -10.26 8.51
CA SER A 62 -15.49 -11.69 8.79
C SER A 62 -15.95 -12.44 7.55
N ALA A 63 -15.19 -13.47 7.15
CA ALA A 63 -15.46 -14.32 6.03
C ALA A 63 -16.04 -15.66 6.51
N GLN A 64 -17.13 -16.13 5.91
CA GLN A 64 -17.71 -17.42 6.29
C GLN A 64 -16.97 -18.62 5.70
N ASN A 65 -16.27 -18.41 4.59
CA ASN A 65 -15.50 -19.44 3.91
C ASN A 65 -14.00 -19.13 4.09
N SER A 66 -13.28 -20.01 4.75
CA SER A 66 -11.83 -19.87 4.97
C SER A 66 -10.99 -20.49 3.85
N ALA A 67 -11.57 -21.42 3.10
CA ALA A 67 -10.87 -22.13 2.03
C ALA A 67 -11.79 -22.51 0.88
N LEU A 68 -11.22 -22.59 -0.31
CA LEU A 68 -11.81 -23.21 -1.48
C LEU A 68 -11.15 -24.57 -1.69
N SER A 69 -11.94 -25.65 -1.55
CA SER A 69 -11.50 -27.01 -1.86
C SER A 69 -11.93 -27.37 -3.26
N VAL A 70 -10.96 -27.73 -4.10
CA VAL A 70 -11.19 -28.15 -5.48
C VAL A 70 -10.95 -29.65 -5.57
N GLN A 71 -11.95 -30.40 -6.00
CA GLN A 71 -11.76 -31.81 -6.30
C GLN A 71 -10.99 -31.95 -7.61
N GLY A 72 -10.03 -32.85 -7.64
CA GLY A 72 -9.26 -33.15 -8.83
C GLY A 72 -10.10 -33.74 -9.93
N GLY A 73 -9.69 -33.52 -11.16
CA GLY A 73 -10.25 -34.13 -12.35
C GLY A 73 -9.31 -35.17 -12.95
N THR A 74 -9.84 -36.04 -13.79
CA THR A 74 -9.04 -36.87 -14.67
C THR A 74 -8.77 -36.12 -15.97
N THR A 75 -7.50 -35.96 -16.38
CA THR A 75 -7.23 -35.52 -17.75
C THR A 75 -7.25 -36.70 -18.67
N THR A 76 -8.09 -36.66 -19.69
CA THR A 76 -8.17 -37.67 -20.76
C THR A 76 -7.27 -37.33 -21.95
N GLN A 77 -6.18 -36.69 -21.73
CA GLN A 77 -5.18 -36.50 -22.80
C GLN A 77 -4.62 -37.89 -23.18
N PRO A 78 -4.53 -38.27 -24.48
CA PRO A 78 -4.19 -39.60 -24.94
C PRO A 78 -2.83 -40.16 -24.46
N TRP A 79 -1.94 -39.26 -23.98
CA TRP A 79 -0.60 -39.60 -23.49
C TRP A 79 -0.36 -39.34 -22.00
N PHE A 80 -1.40 -38.93 -21.24
CA PHE A 80 -1.31 -38.74 -19.79
C PHE A 80 -2.55 -39.35 -19.10
N THR A 81 -2.39 -40.52 -18.50
CA THR A 81 -3.34 -41.11 -17.59
C THR A 81 -3.02 -40.79 -16.14
N SER A 82 -2.90 -39.52 -15.80
CA SER A 82 -2.70 -39.13 -14.40
C SER A 82 -4.02 -38.66 -13.82
N ALA A 83 -4.55 -39.40 -12.89
CA ALA A 83 -5.60 -38.91 -12.01
C ALA A 83 -4.99 -37.88 -11.06
N TYR A 84 -5.52 -36.64 -11.03
CA TYR A 84 -5.22 -35.66 -10.01
C TYR A 84 -6.20 -35.85 -8.86
N PRO A 85 -5.83 -36.54 -7.77
CA PRO A 85 -6.82 -36.97 -6.77
C PRO A 85 -7.38 -35.79 -5.96
N SER A 86 -6.63 -34.70 -5.83
CA SER A 86 -7.11 -33.46 -5.20
C SER A 86 -6.18 -32.30 -5.49
N ILE A 87 -6.73 -31.12 -5.64
CA ILE A 87 -5.96 -29.87 -5.58
C ILE A 87 -5.94 -29.44 -4.11
N SER A 88 -4.76 -29.06 -3.60
CA SER A 88 -4.65 -28.52 -2.25
C SER A 88 -5.64 -27.38 -2.05
N PRO A 89 -6.30 -27.29 -0.89
CA PRO A 89 -7.23 -26.22 -0.62
C PRO A 89 -6.52 -24.85 -0.71
N ILE A 90 -7.26 -23.86 -1.21
CA ILE A 90 -6.75 -22.49 -1.42
C ILE A 90 -7.35 -21.63 -0.32
N ALA A 91 -6.50 -20.93 0.43
CA ALA A 91 -6.96 -19.97 1.43
C ALA A 91 -7.75 -18.84 0.76
N LEU A 92 -8.88 -18.51 1.33
CA LEU A 92 -9.69 -17.35 0.99
C LEU A 92 -9.33 -16.17 1.90
N ALA A 93 -10.01 -15.06 1.72
CA ALA A 93 -9.74 -13.85 2.51
C ALA A 93 -9.96 -14.13 4.01
N PRO A 94 -8.94 -13.92 4.85
CA PRO A 94 -9.04 -14.14 6.29
C PRO A 94 -9.85 -13.03 6.96
N ASP A 95 -10.36 -13.34 8.15
CA ASP A 95 -10.94 -12.35 9.04
C ASP A 95 -9.86 -11.32 9.42
N ASN A 96 -10.27 -10.07 9.48
CA ASN A 96 -9.37 -9.01 9.90
C ASN A 96 -10.12 -7.89 10.63
N SER A 97 -9.38 -7.12 11.39
CA SER A 97 -9.90 -5.96 12.10
C SER A 97 -8.96 -4.79 11.98
N LEU A 98 -9.53 -3.58 11.98
CA LEU A 98 -8.82 -2.33 12.09
C LEU A 98 -9.43 -1.52 13.25
N GLN A 99 -8.58 -0.98 14.09
CA GLN A 99 -8.96 -0.03 15.14
C GLN A 99 -8.15 1.24 14.95
N GLN A 100 -8.80 2.40 15.02
CA GLN A 100 -8.16 3.69 14.87
C GLN A 100 -8.66 4.67 15.92
N PHE A 101 -7.73 5.36 16.56
CA PHE A 101 -7.98 6.55 17.35
C PHE A 101 -7.46 7.76 16.60
N TYR A 102 -8.21 8.84 16.58
CA TYR A 102 -7.78 10.05 15.90
C TYR A 102 -8.23 11.31 16.63
N VAL A 103 -7.44 12.35 16.42
CA VAL A 103 -7.77 13.72 16.82
C VAL A 103 -7.53 14.62 15.63
N ASN A 104 -8.56 15.39 15.26
CA ASN A 104 -8.47 16.44 14.27
C ASN A 104 -8.63 17.78 14.99
N GLY A 105 -7.78 18.73 14.69
CA GLY A 105 -7.83 20.07 15.23
C GLY A 105 -7.76 21.12 14.15
N ALA A 106 -8.45 22.23 14.34
CA ALA A 106 -8.27 23.43 13.54
C ALA A 106 -8.24 24.66 14.44
N TYR A 107 -7.37 25.60 14.11
CA TYR A 107 -7.21 26.85 14.84
C TYR A 107 -7.20 28.03 13.88
N ASN A 108 -8.10 28.99 14.11
CA ASN A 108 -8.18 30.25 13.37
C ASN A 108 -7.37 31.31 14.13
N PHE A 109 -6.17 31.63 13.66
CA PHE A 109 -5.33 32.71 14.22
C PHE A 109 -5.98 34.07 13.94
N SER A 110 -6.56 34.19 12.74
CA SER A 110 -7.31 35.36 12.28
C SER A 110 -8.33 34.92 11.24
N SER A 111 -9.09 35.86 10.67
CA SER A 111 -9.97 35.61 9.52
C SER A 111 -9.21 35.10 8.29
N ASP A 112 -7.92 35.38 8.19
CA ASP A 112 -7.07 35.12 7.02
C ASP A 112 -6.08 33.97 7.24
N THR A 113 -5.88 33.52 8.49
CA THR A 113 -4.87 32.50 8.82
C THR A 113 -5.48 31.38 9.65
N ARG A 114 -5.40 30.14 9.12
CA ARG A 114 -5.90 28.92 9.76
C ARG A 114 -4.85 27.82 9.71
N ALA A 115 -4.64 27.16 10.84
CA ALA A 115 -3.92 25.90 10.93
C ALA A 115 -4.87 24.71 11.10
N ASN A 116 -4.48 23.55 10.56
CA ASN A 116 -5.15 22.28 10.83
C ASN A 116 -4.11 21.26 11.26
N LEU A 117 -4.50 20.38 12.18
CA LEU A 117 -3.70 19.28 12.68
C LEU A 117 -4.56 18.02 12.68
N LYS A 118 -3.99 16.90 12.24
CA LYS A 118 -4.57 15.56 12.40
C LYS A 118 -3.51 14.65 12.98
N ILE A 119 -3.89 13.89 14.01
CA ILE A 119 -3.11 12.81 14.60
C ILE A 119 -4.00 11.57 14.56
N ALA A 120 -3.49 10.47 14.01
CA ALA A 120 -4.19 9.21 14.03
C ALA A 120 -3.22 8.06 14.35
N TYR A 121 -3.69 7.13 15.16
CA TYR A 121 -3.03 5.86 15.40
C TYR A 121 -3.99 4.73 15.06
N SER A 122 -3.54 3.78 14.26
CA SER A 122 -4.33 2.62 13.90
C SER A 122 -3.56 1.32 14.09
N GLU A 123 -4.31 0.26 14.40
CA GLU A 123 -3.79 -1.10 14.47
C GLU A 123 -4.70 -2.03 13.67
N GLY A 124 -4.13 -2.67 12.65
CA GLY A 124 -4.75 -3.74 11.88
C GLY A 124 -4.28 -5.10 12.37
N ARG A 125 -5.19 -6.07 12.50
CA ARG A 125 -4.90 -7.44 12.94
C ARG A 125 -5.54 -8.47 12.04
N GLN A 126 -4.83 -9.60 11.87
CA GLN A 126 -5.32 -10.81 11.22
C GLN A 126 -4.78 -12.01 12.02
N THR A 127 -5.68 -12.82 12.57
CA THR A 127 -5.35 -13.91 13.50
C THR A 127 -5.90 -15.27 13.07
N ASP A 128 -6.49 -15.37 11.86
CA ASP A 128 -7.02 -16.62 11.36
C ASP A 128 -5.95 -17.68 11.22
N GLN A 129 -6.34 -18.90 11.51
CA GLN A 129 -5.47 -20.06 11.38
C GLN A 129 -5.20 -20.36 9.90
N PHE A 130 -4.02 -20.90 9.62
CA PHE A 130 -3.73 -21.46 8.32
C PHE A 130 -4.68 -22.62 8.02
N ILE A 131 -5.10 -22.72 6.76
CA ILE A 131 -5.97 -23.80 6.32
C ILE A 131 -5.25 -25.15 6.41
N GLY A 132 -5.97 -26.19 6.82
CA GLY A 132 -5.44 -27.57 6.87
C GLY A 132 -5.11 -28.13 5.50
N GLY A 133 -4.36 -29.21 5.47
CA GLY A 133 -4.03 -29.95 4.23
C GLY A 133 -2.68 -29.64 3.60
N GLN A 134 -1.93 -28.69 4.15
CA GLN A 134 -0.52 -28.48 3.83
C GLN A 134 0.36 -29.31 4.78
N PRO A 135 1.59 -29.67 4.39
CA PRO A 135 2.53 -30.30 5.30
C PRO A 135 2.90 -29.31 6.41
N MET A 136 2.08 -29.30 7.47
CA MET A 136 2.18 -28.37 8.60
C MET A 136 3.46 -28.55 9.43
N SER A 137 4.24 -29.61 9.20
CA SER A 137 5.45 -29.90 9.97
C SER A 137 6.58 -28.87 9.80
N ALA A 138 6.47 -28.01 8.79
CA ALA A 138 7.47 -26.97 8.51
C ALA A 138 7.02 -25.56 8.90
N LEU A 139 5.75 -25.36 9.32
CA LEU A 139 5.24 -24.04 9.68
C LEU A 139 5.68 -23.65 11.10
N SER A 140 6.22 -22.47 11.24
CA SER A 140 6.59 -21.89 12.54
C SER A 140 5.39 -21.25 13.26
N GLY A 141 4.22 -21.88 13.24
CA GLY A 141 3.00 -21.42 13.91
C GLY A 141 1.74 -21.85 13.22
N THR A 142 0.59 -21.70 13.88
CA THR A 142 -0.73 -22.10 13.38
C THR A 142 -1.45 -21.00 12.60
N ASN A 143 -0.98 -19.75 12.70
CA ASN A 143 -1.53 -18.58 12.05
C ASN A 143 -0.42 -17.59 11.68
N LEU A 144 -0.73 -16.58 10.88
CA LEU A 144 0.20 -15.51 10.55
C LEU A 144 0.41 -14.56 11.73
N ASP A 145 -0.60 -14.35 12.56
CA ASP A 145 -0.63 -13.32 13.62
C ASP A 145 -0.27 -11.94 13.07
N GLY A 146 -0.92 -11.60 11.96
CA GLY A 146 -0.67 -10.37 11.23
C GLY A 146 -1.02 -9.15 12.06
N ARG A 147 -0.07 -8.23 12.22
CA ARG A 147 -0.24 -7.01 13.01
C ARG A 147 0.48 -5.84 12.39
N VAL A 148 -0.27 -4.82 12.02
CA VAL A 148 0.27 -3.59 11.44
C VAL A 148 -0.20 -2.40 12.25
N GLN A 149 0.75 -1.58 12.70
CA GLN A 149 0.50 -0.34 13.41
C GLN A 149 0.87 0.83 12.50
N THR A 150 0.01 1.85 12.44
CA THR A 150 0.29 3.05 11.67
C THR A 150 0.04 4.29 12.50
N THR A 151 1.02 5.19 12.51
CA THR A 151 0.89 6.54 13.08
C THR A 151 0.89 7.53 11.93
N ASP A 152 -0.17 8.31 11.80
CA ASP A 152 -0.32 9.38 10.83
C ASP A 152 -0.35 10.73 11.55
N LEU A 153 0.49 11.66 11.10
CA LEU A 153 0.45 13.06 11.50
C LEU A 153 0.26 13.93 10.26
N PHE A 154 -0.62 14.89 10.34
CA PHE A 154 -0.80 15.89 9.30
C PHE A 154 -0.94 17.27 9.93
N ALA A 155 -0.18 18.22 9.41
CA ALA A 155 -0.29 19.63 9.78
C ALA A 155 -0.37 20.48 8.51
N SER A 156 -1.22 21.51 8.54
CA SER A 156 -1.27 22.50 7.46
C SER A 156 -1.53 23.91 8.00
N LEU A 157 -0.97 24.88 7.32
CA LEU A 157 -1.19 26.31 7.55
C LEU A 157 -1.61 26.94 6.23
N THR A 158 -2.74 27.64 6.26
CA THR A 158 -3.19 28.46 5.15
C THR A 158 -3.27 29.90 5.64
N SER A 159 -2.66 30.83 4.91
CA SER A 159 -2.67 32.26 5.26
C SER A 159 -2.84 33.13 4.03
N ARG A 160 -3.75 34.08 4.11
CA ARG A 160 -3.88 35.17 3.15
C ARG A 160 -3.04 36.33 3.65
N ILE A 161 -1.80 36.44 3.11
CA ILE A 161 -0.82 37.45 3.53
C ILE A 161 -1.27 38.86 3.08
N THR A 162 -1.80 38.94 1.86
CA THR A 162 -2.43 40.14 1.31
C THR A 162 -3.73 39.76 0.61
N LYS A 163 -4.50 40.75 0.14
CA LYS A 163 -5.69 40.50 -0.69
C LYS A 163 -5.40 39.64 -1.93
N ASP A 164 -4.18 39.69 -2.44
CA ASP A 164 -3.77 39.03 -3.68
C ASP A 164 -2.84 37.83 -3.47
N LEU A 165 -2.22 37.68 -2.28
CA LEU A 165 -1.28 36.60 -1.98
C LEU A 165 -1.83 35.66 -0.91
N LYS A 166 -1.97 34.38 -1.27
CA LYS A 166 -2.28 33.28 -0.36
C LYS A 166 -1.13 32.29 -0.30
N LEU A 167 -0.75 31.87 0.90
CA LEU A 167 0.23 30.83 1.15
C LEU A 167 -0.44 29.58 1.74
N LEU A 168 0.04 28.41 1.33
CA LEU A 168 -0.26 27.11 1.90
C LEU A 168 1.04 26.38 2.24
N ALA A 169 1.17 25.95 3.47
CA ALA A 169 2.19 24.99 3.88
C ALA A 169 1.49 23.75 4.44
N SER A 170 1.96 22.55 4.10
CA SER A 170 1.48 21.32 4.73
C SER A 170 2.60 20.32 4.87
N TRP A 171 2.47 19.49 5.90
CA TRP A 171 3.36 18.38 6.16
C TRP A 171 2.54 17.18 6.63
N ARG A 172 2.89 16.00 6.09
CA ARG A 172 2.36 14.71 6.52
C ARG A 172 3.52 13.79 6.88
N TYR A 173 3.35 13.08 7.96
CA TYR A 173 4.22 12.01 8.41
C TYR A 173 3.42 10.72 8.56
N GLU A 174 3.99 9.60 8.11
CA GLU A 174 3.44 8.27 8.27
C GLU A 174 4.55 7.34 8.78
N ASP A 175 4.30 6.68 9.90
CA ASP A 175 5.14 5.60 10.43
C ASP A 175 4.30 4.32 10.46
N ARG A 176 4.55 3.42 9.49
CA ARG A 176 3.90 2.12 9.39
C ARG A 176 4.85 1.06 9.90
N LYS A 177 4.49 0.42 11.02
CA LYS A 177 5.22 -0.68 11.65
C LYS A 177 4.47 -1.98 11.43
N ASP A 178 5.03 -2.84 10.61
CA ASP A 178 4.57 -4.20 10.45
C ASP A 178 5.20 -5.05 11.57
N LYS A 179 4.37 -5.43 12.53
CA LYS A 179 4.72 -6.26 13.69
C LYS A 179 4.40 -7.73 13.48
N THR A 180 4.00 -8.10 12.26
CA THR A 180 3.75 -9.49 11.89
C THR A 180 5.00 -10.31 12.12
N PRO A 181 4.93 -11.41 12.89
CA PRO A 181 6.08 -12.26 13.11
C PRO A 181 6.53 -12.91 11.81
N LEU A 182 7.84 -13.14 11.70
CA LEU A 182 8.38 -13.92 10.59
C LEU A 182 7.93 -15.37 10.73
N ARG A 183 7.33 -15.91 9.68
CA ARG A 183 6.87 -17.29 9.60
C ARG A 183 7.65 -18.05 8.54
N ASP A 184 8.14 -19.23 8.89
CA ASP A 184 8.75 -20.18 7.96
C ASP A 184 7.65 -21.08 7.39
N TYR A 185 7.44 -21.06 6.09
CA TYR A 185 6.45 -21.91 5.39
C TYR A 185 7.06 -23.22 4.87
N GLY A 186 8.33 -23.50 5.18
CA GLY A 186 9.05 -24.66 4.72
C GLY A 186 9.44 -24.59 3.24
N ALA A 187 10.31 -25.49 2.82
CA ALA A 187 10.65 -25.63 1.42
C ALA A 187 9.51 -26.32 0.67
N TRP A 188 8.87 -25.60 -0.26
CA TRP A 188 7.86 -26.18 -1.15
C TRP A 188 8.45 -27.20 -2.14
N GLN A 189 9.73 -27.04 -2.52
CA GLN A 189 10.47 -27.96 -3.38
C GLN A 189 11.97 -27.92 -3.05
N THR A 190 12.60 -29.08 -3.10
CA THR A 190 14.06 -29.25 -3.11
C THR A 190 14.65 -28.83 -4.47
N GLY A 191 14.71 -27.54 -4.73
CA GLY A 191 15.27 -26.97 -5.95
C GLY A 191 15.66 -25.52 -5.76
N SER A 192 16.57 -25.03 -6.57
CA SER A 192 17.37 -23.80 -6.44
C SER A 192 16.64 -22.46 -6.28
N TYR A 193 15.35 -22.43 -5.94
CA TYR A 193 14.54 -21.19 -5.83
C TYR A 193 13.72 -21.17 -4.54
N ASP A 194 14.36 -21.35 -3.39
CA ASP A 194 13.75 -21.30 -2.06
C ASP A 194 13.36 -19.87 -1.59
N SER A 195 13.21 -18.93 -2.52
CA SER A 195 13.03 -17.51 -2.23
C SER A 195 11.68 -17.12 -1.62
N PHE A 196 10.73 -18.04 -1.47
CA PHE A 196 9.41 -17.78 -0.92
C PHE A 196 9.09 -18.51 0.39
N LYS A 197 10.14 -18.86 1.11
CA LYS A 197 10.02 -19.63 2.34
C LYS A 197 9.40 -18.86 3.50
N TYR A 198 9.50 -17.53 3.49
CA TYR A 198 9.08 -16.67 4.58
C TYR A 198 8.09 -15.60 4.12
N ASN A 199 7.21 -15.16 5.03
CA ASN A 199 6.45 -13.94 4.82
C ASN A 199 7.38 -12.70 4.86
N ASN A 200 6.90 -11.60 4.32
CA ASN A 200 7.66 -10.35 4.23
C ASN A 200 6.98 -9.21 4.98
N PRO A 201 7.18 -9.08 6.29
CA PRO A 201 6.75 -7.90 7.01
C PRO A 201 7.40 -6.65 6.43
N SER A 202 6.61 -5.63 6.14
CA SER A 202 7.07 -4.41 5.50
C SER A 202 6.73 -3.17 6.32
N SER A 203 7.75 -2.58 6.93
CA SER A 203 7.65 -1.30 7.66
C SER A 203 8.26 -0.18 6.86
N HIS A 204 7.72 1.02 7.00
CA HIS A 204 8.32 2.21 6.41
C HIS A 204 7.97 3.47 7.19
N VAL A 205 8.82 4.47 7.02
CA VAL A 205 8.56 5.85 7.44
C VAL A 205 8.50 6.72 6.18
N ALA A 206 7.50 7.56 6.08
CA ALA A 206 7.34 8.46 4.95
C ALA A 206 6.98 9.88 5.40
N ASN A 207 7.49 10.88 4.68
CA ASN A 207 7.20 12.28 4.89
C ASN A 207 6.80 12.92 3.56
N TRP A 208 5.87 13.85 3.63
CA TRP A 208 5.46 14.70 2.50
C TRP A 208 5.34 16.13 2.99
N GLY A 209 6.09 17.02 2.37
CA GLY A 209 6.03 18.45 2.57
C GLY A 209 5.50 19.15 1.32
N LYS A 210 4.68 20.15 1.49
CA LYS A 210 4.18 21.00 0.41
C LYS A 210 4.23 22.47 0.83
N LEU A 211 4.74 23.30 -0.06
CA LEU A 211 4.64 24.75 0.01
C LEU A 211 4.01 25.25 -1.28
N GLU A 212 3.07 26.17 -1.18
CA GLU A 212 2.38 26.74 -2.34
C GLU A 212 2.09 28.22 -2.09
N ALA A 213 2.33 29.04 -3.10
CA ALA A 213 2.01 30.46 -3.12
C ALA A 213 1.10 30.74 -4.32
N ASP A 214 -0.09 31.26 -4.03
CA ASP A 214 -1.04 31.72 -5.04
C ASP A 214 -1.05 33.25 -5.06
N TYR A 215 -0.76 33.83 -6.21
CA TYR A 215 -0.77 35.29 -6.41
C TYR A 215 -1.74 35.71 -7.51
N ARG A 216 -2.64 36.63 -7.19
CA ARG A 216 -3.58 37.24 -8.14
C ARG A 216 -2.91 38.40 -8.86
N LEU A 217 -2.71 38.26 -10.17
CA LEU A 217 -2.04 39.25 -11.01
C LEU A 217 -3.00 40.36 -11.51
N GLY A 218 -4.31 40.21 -11.27
CA GLY A 218 -5.33 41.07 -11.86
C GLY A 218 -5.74 40.63 -13.27
N GLY A 219 -6.77 41.27 -13.84
CA GLY A 219 -7.28 40.95 -15.17
C GLY A 219 -7.72 39.48 -15.36
N GLY A 220 -8.11 38.77 -14.28
CA GLY A 220 -8.48 37.36 -14.29
C GLY A 220 -7.30 36.38 -14.32
N TYR A 221 -6.06 36.85 -14.18
CA TYR A 221 -4.88 36.00 -14.08
C TYR A 221 -4.55 35.65 -12.62
N ALA A 222 -4.09 34.43 -12.40
CA ALA A 222 -3.51 33.98 -11.14
C ALA A 222 -2.30 33.08 -11.43
N LEU A 223 -1.23 33.27 -10.64
CA LEU A 223 0.01 32.50 -10.71
C LEU A 223 0.11 31.67 -9.43
N THR A 224 0.35 30.37 -9.57
CA THR A 224 0.64 29.46 -8.45
C THR A 224 2.05 28.93 -8.61
N ALA A 225 2.90 29.12 -7.58
CA ALA A 225 4.20 28.48 -7.45
C ALA A 225 4.12 27.43 -6.34
N GLY A 226 4.63 26.23 -6.59
CA GLY A 226 4.56 25.12 -5.65
C GLY A 226 5.88 24.36 -5.57
N LEU A 227 6.18 23.87 -4.35
CA LEU A 227 7.27 22.94 -4.05
C LEU A 227 6.68 21.78 -3.25
N ASP A 228 6.81 20.58 -3.79
CA ASP A 228 6.47 19.33 -3.09
C ASP A 228 7.77 18.56 -2.82
N TYR A 229 7.93 18.04 -1.62
CA TYR A 229 9.04 17.20 -1.21
C TYR A 229 8.51 15.95 -0.51
N SER A 230 9.02 14.79 -0.87
CA SER A 230 8.66 13.53 -0.21
C SER A 230 9.88 12.66 0.05
N THR A 231 9.84 11.93 1.17
CA THR A 231 10.80 10.88 1.48
C THR A 231 10.06 9.63 1.89
N LYS A 232 10.64 8.47 1.58
CA LYS A 232 10.20 7.18 2.08
C LYS A 232 11.42 6.33 2.41
N SER A 233 11.46 5.83 3.65
CA SER A 233 12.49 4.91 4.16
C SER A 233 11.84 3.59 4.52
N SER A 234 12.41 2.46 4.10
CA SER A 234 11.97 1.11 4.45
C SER A 234 12.80 0.56 5.59
N VAL A 235 12.18 0.36 6.76
CA VAL A 235 12.88 0.03 8.01
C VAL A 235 13.29 -1.44 8.10
N ASN A 236 12.52 -2.37 7.50
CA ASN A 236 12.74 -3.81 7.62
C ASN A 236 13.59 -4.41 6.49
N TRP A 237 14.31 -3.59 5.77
CA TRP A 237 15.08 -4.01 4.62
C TRP A 237 16.17 -5.04 4.95
N GLN A 238 16.79 -4.92 6.14
CA GLN A 238 17.88 -5.82 6.58
C GLN A 238 17.43 -7.23 6.97
N PHE A 239 16.14 -7.45 7.21
CA PHE A 239 15.64 -8.75 7.67
C PHE A 239 15.74 -9.83 6.58
N TYR A 240 15.67 -9.42 5.31
CA TYR A 240 15.78 -10.35 4.19
C TYR A 240 17.18 -10.93 4.01
N GLU A 241 18.23 -10.15 4.29
CA GLU A 241 19.62 -10.60 4.15
C GLU A 241 20.01 -11.63 5.23
N ALA A 242 19.40 -11.54 6.42
CA ALA A 242 19.79 -12.40 7.55
C ALA A 242 19.13 -13.79 7.56
N VAL A 243 17.99 -13.94 6.89
CA VAL A 243 17.16 -15.16 6.98
C VAL A 243 17.06 -15.90 5.65
N ASN A 244 17.32 -15.24 4.55
CA ASN A 244 17.20 -15.83 3.21
C ASN A 244 18.57 -16.14 2.63
N THR A 245 18.92 -17.41 2.58
CA THR A 245 20.14 -17.90 1.90
C THR A 245 20.01 -17.94 0.38
N ALA A 246 18.81 -17.65 -0.15
CA ALA A 246 18.60 -17.56 -1.58
C ALA A 246 19.00 -16.18 -2.11
N PRO A 247 19.63 -16.11 -3.29
CA PRO A 247 20.02 -14.84 -3.88
C PRO A 247 18.81 -13.94 -4.16
N ASP A 248 18.88 -12.67 -3.73
CA ASP A 248 17.85 -11.67 -4.00
C ASP A 248 17.84 -11.34 -5.51
N LEU A 249 16.83 -11.83 -6.21
CA LEU A 249 16.66 -11.57 -7.65
C LEU A 249 16.13 -10.15 -7.92
N ILE A 250 15.72 -9.41 -6.88
CA ILE A 250 15.16 -8.07 -6.99
C ILE A 250 16.01 -7.10 -6.18
N TRP A 251 16.62 -6.16 -6.87
CA TRP A 251 17.37 -5.09 -6.23
C TRP A 251 16.46 -4.18 -5.43
N LYS A 252 16.91 -3.76 -4.27
CA LYS A 252 16.14 -2.93 -3.32
C LYS A 252 16.86 -1.62 -3.04
N ARG A 253 16.11 -0.63 -2.64
CA ARG A 253 16.61 0.67 -2.14
C ARG A 253 15.97 0.96 -0.80
N HIS A 254 16.79 1.39 0.14
CA HIS A 254 16.32 1.72 1.49
C HIS A 254 15.54 3.04 1.51
N ASP A 255 16.09 4.06 0.89
CA ASP A 255 15.56 5.41 0.93
C ASP A 255 15.25 5.93 -0.47
N ILE A 256 14.17 6.67 -0.59
CA ILE A 256 13.78 7.40 -1.79
C ILE A 256 13.35 8.80 -1.38
N SER A 257 13.80 9.81 -2.12
CA SER A 257 13.31 11.17 -2.02
C SER A 257 12.86 11.66 -3.40
N GLU A 258 11.82 12.48 -3.43
CA GLU A 258 11.36 13.14 -4.66
C GLU A 258 11.06 14.61 -4.35
N THR A 259 11.62 15.50 -5.15
CA THR A 259 11.35 16.94 -5.12
C THR A 259 10.63 17.32 -6.40
N THR A 260 9.52 18.03 -6.30
CA THR A 260 8.77 18.54 -7.44
C THR A 260 8.57 20.04 -7.30
N THR A 261 9.02 20.79 -8.29
CA THR A 261 8.69 22.21 -8.47
C THR A 261 7.58 22.36 -9.49
N ARG A 262 6.66 23.28 -9.24
CA ARG A 262 5.51 23.53 -10.10
C ARG A 262 5.24 25.01 -10.25
N LEU A 263 4.91 25.42 -11.48
CA LEU A 263 4.39 26.73 -11.80
C LEU A 263 3.11 26.57 -12.62
N ALA A 264 2.05 27.24 -12.19
CA ALA A 264 0.77 27.21 -12.89
C ALA A 264 0.25 28.62 -13.13
N LEU A 265 -0.12 28.90 -14.37
CA LEU A 265 -0.78 30.15 -14.76
C LEU A 265 -2.23 29.83 -15.09
N ARG A 266 -3.16 30.44 -14.35
CA ARG A 266 -4.58 30.37 -14.60
C ARG A 266 -5.09 31.68 -15.17
N LYS A 267 -6.01 31.61 -16.14
CA LYS A 267 -6.76 32.72 -16.72
C LYS A 267 -8.25 32.44 -16.63
N SER A 268 -9.00 33.30 -15.95
CA SER A 268 -10.45 33.32 -16.04
C SER A 268 -10.81 34.18 -17.26
N MET A 269 -11.38 33.55 -18.29
CA MET A 269 -11.71 34.19 -19.57
C MET A 269 -13.15 34.71 -19.59
N SER A 270 -14.06 33.94 -18.97
CA SER A 270 -15.46 34.29 -18.77
C SER A 270 -15.99 33.66 -17.47
N GLU A 271 -17.26 33.82 -17.13
CA GLU A 271 -17.90 33.16 -15.98
C GLU A 271 -17.88 31.63 -16.09
N SER A 272 -17.85 31.09 -17.32
CA SER A 272 -17.91 29.65 -17.61
C SER A 272 -16.63 29.07 -18.22
N LEU A 273 -15.63 29.89 -18.58
CA LEU A 273 -14.43 29.45 -19.27
C LEU A 273 -13.18 29.85 -18.49
N ASN A 274 -12.39 28.84 -18.09
CA ASN A 274 -11.12 29.02 -17.41
C ASN A 274 -10.00 28.24 -18.12
N GLY A 275 -8.90 28.92 -18.42
CA GLY A 275 -7.67 28.27 -18.93
C GLY A 275 -6.66 28.06 -17.80
N ASN A 276 -5.92 26.96 -17.89
CA ASN A 276 -4.82 26.65 -16.96
C ASN A 276 -3.64 26.03 -17.70
N LEU A 277 -2.44 26.60 -17.51
CA LEU A 277 -1.18 26.06 -18.00
C LEU A 277 -0.31 25.72 -16.81
N ILE A 278 0.14 24.48 -16.71
CA ILE A 278 0.97 23.97 -15.63
C ILE A 278 2.28 23.44 -16.20
N VAL A 279 3.40 23.89 -15.65
CA VAL A 279 4.74 23.32 -15.87
C VAL A 279 5.24 22.77 -14.56
N SER A 280 5.84 21.59 -14.59
CA SER A 280 6.47 21.01 -13.41
C SER A 280 7.72 20.22 -13.77
N HIS A 281 8.69 20.28 -12.87
CA HIS A 281 9.92 19.52 -12.89
C HIS A 281 9.99 18.67 -11.63
N ALA A 282 10.24 17.37 -11.77
CA ALA A 282 10.36 16.44 -10.65
C ALA A 282 11.66 15.66 -10.76
N GLU A 283 12.40 15.59 -9.66
CA GLU A 283 13.61 14.80 -9.51
C GLU A 283 13.44 13.81 -8.37
N ARG A 284 13.63 12.52 -8.66
CA ARG A 284 13.66 11.43 -7.69
C ARG A 284 15.07 10.91 -7.57
N LYS A 285 15.52 10.74 -6.32
CA LYS A 285 16.78 10.10 -5.95
C LYS A 285 16.53 9.04 -4.88
N GLY A 286 17.35 8.00 -4.86
CA GLY A 286 17.30 6.99 -3.81
C GLY A 286 18.69 6.65 -3.33
N SER A 287 18.76 5.89 -2.22
CA SER A 287 20.00 5.29 -1.72
C SER A 287 20.60 4.33 -2.76
N GLU A 288 21.79 3.87 -2.53
CA GLU A 288 22.41 2.83 -3.36
C GLU A 288 21.53 1.60 -3.47
N TRP A 289 21.58 0.98 -4.64
CA TRP A 289 20.92 -0.29 -4.87
C TRP A 289 21.67 -1.39 -4.12
N LYS A 290 20.91 -2.26 -3.49
CA LYS A 290 21.45 -3.46 -2.84
C LYS A 290 20.77 -4.71 -3.37
N GLY A 291 21.56 -5.73 -3.68
CA GLY A 291 21.15 -7.03 -4.21
C GLY A 291 22.39 -7.88 -4.49
N ASP A 292 22.23 -9.21 -4.49
CA ASP A 292 23.34 -10.15 -4.51
C ASP A 292 23.64 -10.72 -5.91
N GLN A 293 22.79 -10.45 -6.91
CA GLN A 293 22.92 -11.09 -8.23
C GLN A 293 23.14 -10.09 -9.36
N PRO A 294 24.10 -10.36 -10.26
CA PRO A 294 24.36 -9.49 -11.41
C PRO A 294 23.22 -9.45 -12.44
N VAL A 295 22.31 -10.41 -12.42
CA VAL A 295 21.14 -10.49 -13.31
C VAL A 295 19.82 -10.08 -12.63
N ALA A 296 19.90 -9.40 -11.50
CA ALA A 296 18.73 -9.00 -10.75
C ALA A 296 17.89 -7.92 -11.44
N ILE A 297 16.59 -7.97 -11.20
CA ILE A 297 15.63 -7.01 -11.76
C ILE A 297 15.63 -5.74 -10.91
N TYR A 298 15.86 -4.60 -11.56
CA TYR A 298 15.70 -3.28 -10.93
C TYR A 298 14.25 -2.83 -11.03
N PRO A 299 13.54 -2.62 -9.90
CA PRO A 299 12.19 -2.09 -9.93
C PRO A 299 12.18 -0.66 -10.45
N VAL A 300 11.59 -0.44 -11.62
CA VAL A 300 11.55 0.88 -12.29
C VAL A 300 10.91 1.95 -11.42
N TYR A 301 9.93 1.58 -10.60
CA TYR A 301 9.25 2.51 -9.68
C TYR A 301 10.15 3.02 -8.54
N LEU A 302 11.31 2.38 -8.29
CA LEU A 302 12.32 2.81 -7.34
C LEU A 302 13.51 3.53 -7.99
N ALA A 303 13.61 3.54 -9.31
CA ALA A 303 14.74 4.12 -10.03
C ALA A 303 14.80 5.64 -9.86
N ASP A 304 16.02 6.19 -9.97
CA ASP A 304 16.22 7.62 -10.12
C ASP A 304 15.52 8.09 -11.38
N ARG A 305 14.91 9.26 -11.30
CA ARG A 305 14.07 9.75 -12.36
C ARG A 305 14.03 11.26 -12.38
N THR A 306 14.19 11.83 -13.56
CA THR A 306 13.84 13.22 -13.83
C THR A 306 12.61 13.23 -14.75
N ARG A 307 11.66 14.12 -14.47
CA ARG A 307 10.43 14.23 -15.23
C ARG A 307 10.00 15.67 -15.38
N ASP A 308 9.91 16.11 -16.63
CA ASP A 308 9.30 17.36 -17.01
C ASP A 308 7.88 17.12 -17.52
N LYS A 309 6.95 17.99 -17.14
CA LYS A 309 5.55 17.87 -17.53
C LYS A 309 4.99 19.24 -17.83
N ILE A 310 4.32 19.34 -18.98
CA ILE A 310 3.52 20.49 -19.38
C ILE A 310 2.08 20.01 -19.56
N ARG A 311 1.13 20.74 -18.98
CA ARG A 311 -0.29 20.43 -19.06
C ARG A 311 -1.08 21.71 -19.32
N GLY A 312 -1.86 21.72 -20.41
CA GLY A 312 -2.87 22.72 -20.70
C GLY A 312 -4.27 22.17 -20.41
N MET A 313 -5.16 22.99 -19.90
CA MET A 313 -6.58 22.68 -19.66
C MET A 313 -7.40 23.93 -20.00
N LEU A 314 -8.57 23.72 -20.62
CA LEU A 314 -9.61 24.71 -20.88
C LEU A 314 -10.91 24.28 -20.23
#